data_cf74b6ba1515cf0efcd80a6050cb2a9c
#
_entry.id   cf74b6ba1515cf0efcd80a6050cb2a9c
#
_cell.length_a   1.000
_cell.length_b   1.000
_cell.length_c   1.000
_cell.angle_alpha   90.00
_cell.angle_beta   90.00
_cell.angle_gamma   90.00
#
_symmetry.space_group_name_H-M   'P 1'
#
loop_
_entity.id
_entity.type
_entity.pdbx_description
1 polymer ?
#
loop_
_entity_poly.entity_id
_entity_poly.type
_entity_poly.pdbx_seq_one_letter_code
_entity_poly.pdbx_strand_id
1 'polypeptide(L)'
;VSELAADGVPVAVTCRVLKLARQPYYRWLAAPVGARELKQAHLANALFDAHCDDPEFGHRLLADEAARAGLVACDRTVWRICSSNGWWSVFGKKRPRGGKKAGPPAHDDLVLRVFTADGPNRLWLWDITEHPTSEGKVYLCAIKDVFSNRIVGYSISDRMTSHIAVNALASAVQRRGDVAGCIVHGDRGSQFRSRKVLRELARHDLVGSMGQVASAGDNAAMESFFSLLQNNVLNRRRWTTRDELRLAIIVWIERTYHRRRRQARLGRLTPIEYETINTPQVALAA
;
A
#
# COMPACT_ATOMS: atom_id res chain seq x y z
N VAL A 1 21.71 27.38 -35.40
CA VAL A 1 23.16 27.41 -35.71
C VAL A 1 23.55 26.13 -36.47
N SER A 2 23.11 24.95 -35.98
CA SER A 2 23.46 23.66 -36.62
C SER A 2 22.94 23.56 -38.03
N GLU A 3 21.71 23.95 -38.31
CA GLU A 3 21.08 23.96 -39.63
C GLU A 3 21.88 24.86 -40.60
N LEU A 4 22.14 26.09 -40.21
CA LEU A 4 22.93 27.03 -41.07
C LEU A 4 24.36 26.57 -41.26
N ALA A 5 24.96 25.87 -40.30
CA ALA A 5 26.30 25.27 -40.47
C ALA A 5 26.26 24.10 -41.47
N ALA A 6 25.18 23.31 -41.51
CA ALA A 6 24.97 22.27 -42.52
C ALA A 6 24.80 22.87 -43.93
N ASP A 7 24.24 24.06 -44.04
CA ASP A 7 24.08 24.84 -45.29
C ASP A 7 25.35 25.60 -45.66
N GLY A 8 26.48 25.37 -44.99
CA GLY A 8 27.78 25.96 -45.29
C GLY A 8 28.06 27.33 -44.72
N VAL A 9 27.13 27.88 -43.90
CA VAL A 9 27.35 29.19 -43.24
C VAL A 9 28.30 29.02 -42.03
N PRO A 10 29.41 29.80 -41.97
CA PRO A 10 30.35 29.65 -40.86
C PRO A 10 29.69 29.90 -39.49
N VAL A 11 29.90 28.98 -38.53
CA VAL A 11 29.37 29.08 -37.18
C VAL A 11 29.68 30.42 -36.50
N ALA A 12 30.86 30.95 -36.77
CA ALA A 12 31.26 32.29 -36.23
C ALA A 12 30.37 33.44 -36.71
N VAL A 13 29.89 33.37 -37.93
CA VAL A 13 29.00 34.38 -38.54
C VAL A 13 27.60 34.22 -37.93
N THR A 14 27.09 33.01 -37.92
CA THR A 14 25.76 32.70 -37.35
C THR A 14 25.67 33.10 -35.88
N CYS A 15 26.68 32.74 -35.06
CA CYS A 15 26.71 33.09 -33.65
C CYS A 15 26.77 34.60 -33.44
N ARG A 16 27.50 35.37 -34.29
CA ARG A 16 27.58 36.82 -34.21
C ARG A 16 26.22 37.46 -34.50
N VAL A 17 25.56 37.00 -35.57
CA VAL A 17 24.25 37.55 -35.97
C VAL A 17 23.19 37.26 -34.91
N LEU A 18 23.19 36.07 -34.34
CA LEU A 18 22.26 35.66 -33.29
C LEU A 18 22.64 36.15 -31.89
N LYS A 19 23.76 36.91 -31.76
CA LYS A 19 24.31 37.39 -30.48
C LYS A 19 24.56 36.26 -29.47
N LEU A 20 24.99 35.08 -29.92
CA LEU A 20 25.32 33.93 -29.13
C LEU A 20 26.85 33.79 -28.99
N ALA A 21 27.30 33.37 -27.81
CA ALA A 21 28.68 32.97 -27.63
C ALA A 21 28.96 31.64 -28.35
N ARG A 22 30.13 31.50 -29.01
CA ARG A 22 30.50 30.26 -29.75
C ARG A 22 30.78 29.08 -28.82
N GLN A 23 31.38 29.30 -27.66
CA GLN A 23 31.74 28.26 -26.71
C GLN A 23 30.56 27.38 -26.24
N PRO A 24 29.39 27.93 -25.83
CA PRO A 24 28.22 27.12 -25.51
C PRO A 24 27.75 26.26 -26.66
N TYR A 25 27.83 26.74 -27.90
CA TYR A 25 27.43 25.92 -29.06
C TYR A 25 28.36 24.71 -29.26
N TYR A 26 29.68 24.91 -29.25
CA TYR A 26 30.59 23.77 -29.38
C TYR A 26 30.56 22.82 -28.20
N ARG A 27 30.31 23.31 -26.98
CA ARG A 27 30.11 22.48 -25.81
C ARG A 27 28.84 21.62 -25.95
N TRP A 28 27.76 22.22 -26.43
CA TRP A 28 26.52 21.48 -26.72
C TRP A 28 26.73 20.48 -27.86
N LEU A 29 27.46 20.83 -28.90
CA LEU A 29 27.75 19.89 -30.01
C LEU A 29 28.57 18.68 -29.57
N ALA A 30 29.51 18.87 -28.64
CA ALA A 30 30.33 17.80 -28.08
C ALA A 30 29.58 16.91 -27.10
N ALA A 31 28.63 17.48 -26.35
CA ALA A 31 27.81 16.76 -25.38
C ALA A 31 26.38 17.35 -25.38
N PRO A 32 25.50 16.94 -26.33
CA PRO A 32 24.15 17.45 -26.49
C PRO A 32 23.27 17.24 -25.25
N VAL A 33 23.51 16.15 -24.54
CA VAL A 33 22.84 15.84 -23.28
C VAL A 33 23.86 15.88 -22.15
N GLY A 34 23.66 16.81 -21.21
CA GLY A 34 24.55 16.92 -20.07
C GLY A 34 24.39 15.76 -19.09
N ALA A 35 25.45 15.36 -18.40
CA ALA A 35 25.39 14.29 -17.40
C ALA A 35 24.33 14.51 -16.31
N ARG A 36 24.08 15.77 -15.94
CA ARG A 36 23.03 16.17 -14.99
C ARG A 36 21.64 15.91 -15.58
N GLU A 37 21.44 16.23 -16.85
CA GLU A 37 20.17 16.07 -17.56
C GLU A 37 19.85 14.58 -17.74
N LEU A 38 20.84 13.78 -18.10
CA LEU A 38 20.72 12.32 -18.19
C LEU A 38 20.35 11.72 -16.84
N LYS A 39 21.04 12.11 -15.76
CA LYS A 39 20.68 11.65 -14.40
C LYS A 39 19.25 12.04 -14.03
N GLN A 40 18.81 13.25 -14.38
CA GLN A 40 17.44 13.69 -14.11
C GLN A 40 16.42 12.91 -14.93
N ALA A 41 16.71 12.53 -16.18
CA ALA A 41 15.86 11.70 -17.00
C ALA A 41 15.71 10.28 -16.43
N HIS A 42 16.83 9.65 -16.03
CA HIS A 42 16.77 8.34 -15.35
C HIS A 42 15.97 8.40 -14.05
N LEU A 43 16.16 9.43 -13.24
CA LEU A 43 15.38 9.62 -12.02
C LEU A 43 13.89 9.79 -12.35
N ALA A 44 13.54 10.58 -13.36
CA ALA A 44 12.15 10.78 -13.77
C ALA A 44 11.50 9.47 -14.22
N ASN A 45 12.21 8.64 -15.00
CA ASN A 45 11.71 7.32 -15.40
C ASN A 45 11.44 6.43 -14.19
N ALA A 46 12.39 6.32 -13.26
CA ALA A 46 12.19 5.49 -12.06
C ALA A 46 11.03 5.98 -11.18
N LEU A 47 10.85 7.30 -11.07
CA LEU A 47 9.71 7.88 -10.36
C LEU A 47 8.38 7.60 -11.07
N PHE A 48 8.37 7.63 -12.40
CA PHE A 48 7.21 7.31 -13.21
C PHE A 48 6.80 5.84 -13.07
N ASP A 49 7.76 4.93 -13.21
CA ASP A 49 7.52 3.49 -13.05
C ASP A 49 6.94 3.17 -11.66
N ALA A 50 7.55 3.73 -10.61
CA ALA A 50 7.07 3.58 -9.24
C ALA A 50 5.67 4.18 -9.04
N HIS A 51 5.35 5.31 -9.69
CA HIS A 51 4.01 5.92 -9.64
C HIS A 51 2.97 5.10 -10.41
N CYS A 52 3.35 4.48 -11.52
CA CYS A 52 2.46 3.58 -12.27
C CYS A 52 2.17 2.30 -11.48
N ASP A 53 3.16 1.77 -10.78
CA ASP A 53 3.02 0.56 -9.97
C ASP A 53 2.17 0.80 -8.70
N ASP A 54 2.35 1.96 -8.05
CA ASP A 54 1.58 2.34 -6.86
C ASP A 54 1.19 3.84 -6.90
N PRO A 55 0.07 4.19 -7.53
CA PRO A 55 -0.39 5.58 -7.69
C PRO A 55 -0.70 6.31 -6.39
N GLU A 56 -0.76 5.61 -5.28
CA GLU A 56 -0.95 6.24 -3.97
C GLU A 56 0.34 6.83 -3.41
N PHE A 57 1.50 6.46 -3.95
CA PHE A 57 2.76 6.98 -3.45
C PHE A 57 2.86 8.48 -3.73
N GLY A 58 3.05 9.26 -2.67
CA GLY A 58 3.47 10.64 -2.79
C GLY A 58 4.97 10.74 -3.07
N HIS A 59 5.44 11.91 -3.48
CA HIS A 59 6.83 12.15 -3.89
C HIS A 59 7.90 11.58 -2.93
N ARG A 60 7.65 11.51 -1.63
CA ARG A 60 8.61 10.97 -0.64
C ARG A 60 8.76 9.44 -0.77
N LEU A 61 7.65 8.72 -0.94
CA LEU A 61 7.70 7.28 -1.15
C LEU A 61 8.25 6.94 -2.54
N LEU A 62 7.93 7.76 -3.55
CA LEU A 62 8.55 7.65 -4.88
C LEU A 62 10.06 7.87 -4.82
N ALA A 63 10.54 8.81 -3.98
CA ALA A 63 11.97 9.01 -3.74
C ALA A 63 12.63 7.77 -3.11
N ASP A 64 11.95 7.13 -2.15
CA ASP A 64 12.44 5.88 -1.53
C ASP A 64 12.56 4.74 -2.57
N GLU A 65 11.59 4.61 -3.49
CA GLU A 65 11.64 3.61 -4.56
C GLU A 65 12.78 3.88 -5.57
N ALA A 66 12.95 5.14 -5.99
CA ALA A 66 14.06 5.53 -6.86
C ALA A 66 15.43 5.30 -6.20
N ALA A 67 15.54 5.55 -4.90
CA ALA A 67 16.77 5.29 -4.15
C ALA A 67 17.11 3.79 -4.08
N ARG A 68 16.11 2.89 -4.02
CA ARG A 68 16.32 1.43 -4.12
C ARG A 68 16.87 1.01 -5.48
N ALA A 69 16.49 1.72 -6.54
CA ALA A 69 17.05 1.54 -7.88
C ALA A 69 18.43 2.22 -8.06
N GLY A 70 19.05 2.73 -6.98
CA GLY A 70 20.35 3.39 -7.01
C GLY A 70 20.30 4.88 -7.42
N LEU A 71 19.11 5.46 -7.55
CA LEU A 71 18.92 6.84 -8.02
C LEU A 71 18.53 7.75 -6.85
N VAL A 72 19.54 8.19 -6.09
CA VAL A 72 19.36 9.07 -4.92
C VAL A 72 19.24 10.53 -5.35
N ALA A 73 18.21 11.22 -4.87
CA ALA A 73 17.98 12.64 -5.07
C ALA A 73 17.33 13.28 -3.84
N CYS A 74 17.51 14.60 -3.65
CA CYS A 74 16.85 15.30 -2.56
C CYS A 74 15.35 15.44 -2.81
N ASP A 75 14.55 15.47 -1.73
CA ASP A 75 13.07 15.57 -1.76
C ASP A 75 12.58 16.70 -2.66
N ARG A 76 13.25 17.85 -2.67
CA ARG A 76 12.88 19.01 -3.50
C ARG A 76 12.99 18.71 -5.00
N THR A 77 14.02 17.97 -5.42
CA THR A 77 14.19 17.56 -6.82
C THR A 77 13.11 16.58 -7.24
N VAL A 78 12.85 15.57 -6.41
CA VAL A 78 11.77 14.60 -6.64
C VAL A 78 10.41 15.28 -6.70
N TRP A 79 10.11 16.15 -5.72
CA TRP A 79 8.88 16.93 -5.69
C TRP A 79 8.70 17.77 -6.98
N ARG A 80 9.74 18.43 -7.45
CA ARG A 80 9.69 19.24 -8.68
C ARG A 80 9.38 18.38 -9.90
N ILE A 81 10.02 17.22 -10.04
CA ILE A 81 9.78 16.28 -11.16
C ILE A 81 8.34 15.76 -11.09
N CYS A 82 7.87 15.30 -9.93
CA CYS A 82 6.50 14.84 -9.77
C CYS A 82 5.48 15.93 -10.05
N SER A 83 5.73 17.16 -9.55
CA SER A 83 4.86 18.32 -9.79
C SER A 83 4.75 18.72 -11.25
N SER A 84 5.89 18.76 -11.97
CA SER A 84 5.90 19.15 -13.38
C SER A 84 5.22 18.14 -14.29
N ASN A 85 5.11 16.87 -13.85
CA ASN A 85 4.47 15.81 -14.60
C ASN A 85 3.08 15.41 -14.07
N GLY A 86 2.59 16.09 -13.01
CA GLY A 86 1.27 15.78 -12.43
C GLY A 86 1.18 14.43 -11.71
N TRP A 87 2.30 13.86 -11.27
CA TRP A 87 2.34 12.58 -10.55
C TRP A 87 2.04 12.79 -9.06
N TRP A 88 0.75 12.93 -8.76
CA TRP A 88 0.25 13.14 -7.42
C TRP A 88 -0.34 11.85 -6.85
N SER A 89 -0.24 11.70 -5.53
CA SER A 89 -0.97 10.63 -4.84
C SER A 89 -2.49 10.74 -5.07
N VAL A 90 -3.14 9.65 -5.44
CA VAL A 90 -4.58 9.57 -5.72
C VAL A 90 -5.47 9.50 -4.47
N PHE A 91 -5.06 10.06 -3.35
CA PHE A 91 -5.89 10.13 -2.15
C PHE A 91 -7.12 11.01 -2.37
N GLY A 92 -8.30 10.37 -2.53
CA GLY A 92 -9.59 11.06 -2.53
C GLY A 92 -10.11 11.33 -1.10
N LYS A 93 -10.82 12.46 -0.87
CA LYS A 93 -11.53 12.71 0.39
C LYS A 93 -12.65 11.67 0.58
N LYS A 94 -12.65 10.95 1.71
CA LYS A 94 -13.73 10.01 2.09
C LYS A 94 -15.05 10.76 2.28
N ARG A 95 -16.15 10.26 1.68
CA ARG A 95 -17.52 10.68 2.02
C ARG A 95 -18.02 9.84 3.20
N PRO A 96 -18.68 10.43 4.22
CA PRO A 96 -19.26 9.67 5.33
C PRO A 96 -20.36 8.74 4.81
N ARG A 97 -20.30 7.44 5.16
CA ARG A 97 -21.36 6.46 4.88
C ARG A 97 -22.24 6.32 6.11
N GLY A 98 -23.55 6.38 5.90
CA GLY A 98 -24.55 6.07 6.95
C GLY A 98 -24.43 4.59 7.37
N GLY A 99 -24.19 4.34 8.65
CA GLY A 99 -23.98 3.00 9.19
C GLY A 99 -25.30 2.29 9.54
N LYS A 100 -25.36 0.98 9.30
CA LYS A 100 -26.39 0.10 9.84
C LYS A 100 -26.23 -0.03 11.36
N LYS A 101 -27.35 -0.14 12.12
CA LYS A 101 -27.30 -0.37 13.58
C LYS A 101 -26.58 -1.69 13.87
N ALA A 102 -25.55 -1.64 14.70
CA ALA A 102 -24.82 -2.82 15.15
C ALA A 102 -25.64 -3.59 16.19
N GLY A 103 -25.50 -4.93 16.20
CA GLY A 103 -26.14 -5.76 17.21
C GLY A 103 -25.36 -5.82 18.54
N PRO A 104 -25.84 -6.57 19.56
CA PRO A 104 -25.16 -6.71 20.84
C PRO A 104 -23.74 -7.31 20.65
N PRO A 105 -22.76 -6.97 21.51
CA PRO A 105 -21.42 -7.55 21.43
C PRO A 105 -21.44 -9.03 21.81
N ALA A 106 -20.53 -9.82 21.20
CA ALA A 106 -20.23 -11.19 21.62
C ALA A 106 -18.99 -11.25 22.52
N HIS A 107 -18.18 -10.19 22.52
CA HIS A 107 -16.99 -10.02 23.33
C HIS A 107 -16.91 -8.58 23.86
N ASP A 108 -16.22 -8.40 24.98
CA ASP A 108 -15.91 -7.07 25.52
C ASP A 108 -14.86 -6.34 24.68
N ASP A 109 -14.78 -5.01 24.81
CA ASP A 109 -13.73 -4.22 24.19
C ASP A 109 -12.46 -4.27 25.05
N LEU A 110 -11.52 -5.13 24.63
CA LEU A 110 -10.22 -5.29 25.31
C LEU A 110 -9.15 -4.31 24.78
N VAL A 111 -9.42 -3.62 23.68
CA VAL A 111 -8.42 -2.78 23.01
C VAL A 111 -8.50 -1.34 23.48
N LEU A 112 -9.70 -0.87 23.87
CA LEU A 112 -9.93 0.48 24.38
C LEU A 112 -9.26 1.58 23.53
N ARG A 113 -9.28 1.40 22.21
CA ARG A 113 -8.65 2.28 21.20
C ARG A 113 -7.13 2.36 21.24
N VAL A 114 -6.46 1.50 21.98
CA VAL A 114 -4.99 1.40 21.97
C VAL A 114 -4.58 0.41 20.89
N PHE A 115 -4.40 0.91 19.65
CA PHE A 115 -4.01 0.10 18.50
C PHE A 115 -2.48 0.06 18.34
N THR A 116 -1.81 -0.43 19.38
CA THR A 116 -0.36 -0.67 19.41
C THR A 116 -0.08 -2.06 19.94
N ALA A 117 1.00 -2.67 19.48
CA ALA A 117 1.49 -3.96 19.96
C ALA A 117 3.01 -3.91 20.03
N ASP A 118 3.59 -4.57 21.01
CA ASP A 118 5.03 -4.67 21.28
C ASP A 118 5.71 -5.82 20.51
N GLY A 119 4.92 -6.68 19.90
CA GLY A 119 5.39 -7.82 19.11
C GLY A 119 4.32 -8.35 18.16
N PRO A 120 4.71 -9.25 17.24
CA PRO A 120 3.78 -9.90 16.34
C PRO A 120 2.83 -10.83 17.10
N ASN A 121 1.64 -11.07 16.51
CA ASN A 121 0.61 -11.96 17.06
C ASN A 121 0.11 -11.57 18.47
N ARG A 122 0.13 -10.27 18.82
CA ARG A 122 -0.47 -9.75 20.07
C ARG A 122 -1.84 -9.17 19.84
N LEU A 123 -2.01 -8.41 18.75
CA LEU A 123 -3.27 -7.78 18.40
C LEU A 123 -3.48 -7.84 16.88
N TRP A 124 -4.54 -8.50 16.47
CA TRP A 124 -5.02 -8.52 15.12
C TRP A 124 -6.30 -7.72 14.98
N LEU A 125 -6.41 -6.98 13.90
CA LEU A 125 -7.65 -6.30 13.49
C LEU A 125 -8.23 -7.02 12.28
N TRP A 126 -9.52 -7.25 12.26
CA TRP A 126 -10.21 -7.78 11.11
C TRP A 126 -11.38 -6.93 10.67
N ASP A 127 -11.71 -7.01 9.40
CA ASP A 127 -12.88 -6.34 8.83
C ASP A 127 -13.20 -6.93 7.47
N ILE A 128 -14.43 -6.64 6.96
CA ILE A 128 -14.92 -7.11 5.67
C ILE A 128 -15.26 -5.92 4.80
N THR A 129 -14.76 -5.93 3.55
CA THR A 129 -15.16 -4.99 2.50
C THR A 129 -15.84 -5.73 1.34
N GLU A 130 -16.59 -5.00 0.53
CA GLU A 130 -17.23 -5.52 -0.68
C GLU A 130 -16.94 -4.66 -1.90
N HIS A 131 -16.89 -5.28 -3.07
CA HIS A 131 -16.77 -4.57 -4.34
C HIS A 131 -17.58 -5.24 -5.44
N PRO A 132 -18.30 -4.45 -6.28
CA PRO A 132 -19.08 -4.99 -7.39
C PRO A 132 -18.18 -5.39 -8.58
N THR A 133 -18.58 -6.47 -9.26
CA THR A 133 -18.12 -6.86 -10.59
C THR A 133 -19.34 -7.04 -11.50
N SER A 134 -19.13 -7.29 -12.79
CA SER A 134 -20.26 -7.58 -13.71
C SER A 134 -20.99 -8.88 -13.36
N GLU A 135 -20.29 -9.83 -12.70
CA GLU A 135 -20.87 -11.10 -12.21
C GLU A 135 -21.53 -10.98 -10.84
N GLY A 136 -21.47 -9.82 -10.20
CA GLY A 136 -21.96 -9.58 -8.84
C GLY A 136 -20.86 -9.18 -7.86
N LYS A 137 -21.15 -9.19 -6.57
CA LYS A 137 -20.21 -8.72 -5.55
C LYS A 137 -19.11 -9.73 -5.23
N VAL A 138 -17.95 -9.20 -4.90
CA VAL A 138 -16.85 -9.91 -4.23
C VAL A 138 -16.70 -9.32 -2.83
N TYR A 139 -16.52 -10.20 -1.85
CA TYR A 139 -16.29 -9.86 -0.45
C TYR A 139 -14.87 -10.26 -0.06
N LEU A 140 -14.18 -9.39 0.63
CA LEU A 140 -12.86 -9.65 1.21
C LEU A 140 -12.93 -9.46 2.72
N CYS A 141 -12.62 -10.52 3.47
CA CYS A 141 -12.26 -10.42 4.88
C CYS A 141 -10.74 -10.39 4.98
N ALA A 142 -10.18 -9.42 5.66
CA ALA A 142 -8.75 -9.30 5.89
C ALA A 142 -8.45 -9.20 7.39
N ILE A 143 -7.35 -9.81 7.81
CA ILE A 143 -6.83 -9.79 9.18
C ILE A 143 -5.45 -9.15 9.16
N LYS A 144 -5.28 -8.10 9.93
CA LYS A 144 -4.08 -7.27 9.97
C LYS A 144 -3.43 -7.33 11.34
N ASP A 145 -2.15 -7.66 11.38
CA ASP A 145 -1.34 -7.55 12.60
C ASP A 145 -0.99 -6.07 12.85
N VAL A 146 -1.32 -5.59 14.04
CA VAL A 146 -1.10 -4.19 14.43
C VAL A 146 0.37 -3.85 14.57
N PHE A 147 1.22 -4.83 14.96
CA PHE A 147 2.65 -4.64 15.13
C PHE A 147 3.33 -4.18 13.84
N SER A 148 3.11 -4.92 12.76
CA SER A 148 3.80 -4.71 11.48
C SER A 148 2.92 -4.14 10.36
N ASN A 149 1.63 -3.99 10.61
CA ASN A 149 0.62 -3.71 9.59
C ASN A 149 0.50 -4.82 8.51
N ARG A 150 1.10 -5.98 8.70
CA ARG A 150 1.01 -7.10 7.76
C ARG A 150 -0.40 -7.69 7.72
N ILE A 151 -0.90 -8.00 6.55
CA ILE A 151 -2.11 -8.80 6.39
C ILE A 151 -1.73 -10.25 6.59
N VAL A 152 -2.03 -10.77 7.78
CA VAL A 152 -1.64 -12.11 8.21
C VAL A 152 -2.57 -13.19 7.68
N GLY A 153 -3.84 -12.84 7.43
CA GLY A 153 -4.80 -13.74 6.84
C GLY A 153 -5.86 -12.99 6.04
N TYR A 154 -6.39 -13.63 5.02
CA TYR A 154 -7.52 -13.09 4.27
C TYR A 154 -8.30 -14.21 3.58
N SER A 155 -9.56 -13.92 3.28
CA SER A 155 -10.44 -14.78 2.48
C SER A 155 -11.28 -13.95 1.54
N ILE A 156 -11.47 -14.43 0.32
CA ILE A 156 -12.25 -13.77 -0.73
C ILE A 156 -13.40 -14.70 -1.13
N SER A 157 -14.63 -14.16 -1.13
CA SER A 157 -15.84 -14.94 -1.39
C SER A 157 -16.84 -14.16 -2.24
N ASP A 158 -17.75 -14.87 -2.89
CA ASP A 158 -18.92 -14.31 -3.58
C ASP A 158 -20.11 -14.06 -2.62
N ARG A 159 -20.01 -14.51 -1.37
CA ARG A 159 -21.05 -14.40 -0.35
C ARG A 159 -20.53 -13.87 0.96
N MET A 160 -21.26 -12.92 1.56
CA MET A 160 -20.96 -12.39 2.89
C MET A 160 -21.57 -13.30 3.97
N THR A 161 -20.92 -14.42 4.24
CA THR A 161 -21.30 -15.35 5.31
C THR A 161 -20.22 -15.42 6.39
N SER A 162 -20.52 -16.03 7.53
CA SER A 162 -19.50 -16.23 8.58
C SER A 162 -18.30 -17.08 8.14
N HIS A 163 -18.44 -17.88 7.08
CA HIS A 163 -17.35 -18.68 6.53
C HIS A 163 -16.19 -17.82 6.03
N ILE A 164 -16.46 -16.61 5.51
CA ILE A 164 -15.37 -15.73 5.04
C ILE A 164 -14.46 -15.33 6.19
N ALA A 165 -15.01 -15.06 7.38
CA ALA A 165 -14.23 -14.72 8.58
C ALA A 165 -13.48 -15.96 9.12
N VAL A 166 -14.14 -17.13 9.17
CA VAL A 166 -13.51 -18.41 9.57
C VAL A 166 -12.32 -18.74 8.65
N ASN A 167 -12.50 -18.65 7.33
CA ASN A 167 -11.44 -18.95 6.38
C ASN A 167 -10.28 -17.95 6.47
N ALA A 168 -10.57 -16.64 6.68
CA ALA A 168 -9.53 -15.66 6.90
C ALA A 168 -8.72 -15.95 8.17
N LEU A 169 -9.41 -16.36 9.26
CA LEU A 169 -8.78 -16.72 10.53
C LEU A 169 -7.92 -17.98 10.39
N ALA A 170 -8.44 -19.03 9.76
CA ALA A 170 -7.67 -20.24 9.47
C ALA A 170 -6.41 -19.95 8.63
N SER A 171 -6.53 -19.07 7.61
CA SER A 171 -5.39 -18.61 6.82
C SER A 171 -4.35 -17.87 7.66
N ALA A 172 -4.80 -17.02 8.60
CA ALA A 172 -3.91 -16.30 9.51
C ALA A 172 -3.15 -17.26 10.44
N VAL A 173 -3.85 -18.17 11.08
CA VAL A 173 -3.26 -19.18 11.97
C VAL A 173 -2.25 -20.05 11.22
N GLN A 174 -2.60 -20.54 10.04
CA GLN A 174 -1.69 -21.36 9.22
C GLN A 174 -0.38 -20.61 8.87
N ARG A 175 -0.46 -19.31 8.62
CA ARG A 175 0.71 -18.50 8.24
C ARG A 175 1.56 -18.07 9.43
N ARG A 176 0.95 -17.99 10.62
CA ARG A 176 1.62 -17.40 11.80
C ARG A 176 2.10 -18.45 12.82
N GLY A 177 1.55 -19.67 12.78
CA GLY A 177 1.89 -20.75 13.70
C GLY A 177 1.35 -20.51 15.10
N ASP A 178 2.19 -20.22 16.07
CA ASP A 178 1.78 -19.93 17.44
C ASP A 178 1.10 -18.55 17.55
N VAL A 179 -0.18 -18.59 17.90
CA VAL A 179 -1.05 -17.42 18.01
C VAL A 179 -1.86 -17.40 19.29
N ALA A 180 -1.59 -18.32 20.23
CA ALA A 180 -2.30 -18.43 21.49
C ALA A 180 -2.26 -17.09 22.26
N GLY A 181 -3.39 -16.66 22.78
CA GLY A 181 -3.53 -15.38 23.49
C GLY A 181 -3.59 -14.13 22.61
N CYS A 182 -3.46 -14.26 21.27
CA CYS A 182 -3.60 -13.11 20.37
C CYS A 182 -5.03 -12.58 20.42
N ILE A 183 -5.17 -11.25 20.62
CA ILE A 183 -6.45 -10.57 20.60
C ILE A 183 -6.87 -10.33 19.15
N VAL A 184 -8.08 -10.76 18.78
CA VAL A 184 -8.67 -10.51 17.46
C VAL A 184 -9.82 -9.52 17.62
N HIS A 185 -9.60 -8.28 17.19
CA HIS A 185 -10.52 -7.17 17.40
C HIS A 185 -11.19 -6.74 16.09
N GLY A 186 -12.49 -6.45 16.17
CA GLY A 186 -13.25 -5.96 15.03
C GLY A 186 -14.57 -5.31 15.41
N ASP A 187 -15.38 -5.04 14.39
CA ASP A 187 -16.73 -4.50 14.59
C ASP A 187 -17.73 -5.57 15.10
N ARG A 188 -18.93 -5.13 15.45
CA ARG A 188 -20.03 -6.02 15.89
C ARG A 188 -20.81 -6.63 14.72
N GLY A 189 -20.18 -6.83 13.57
CA GLY A 189 -20.81 -7.46 12.42
C GLY A 189 -21.33 -8.87 12.74
N SER A 190 -22.46 -9.25 12.16
CA SER A 190 -23.10 -10.57 12.41
C SER A 190 -22.19 -11.73 12.04
N GLN A 191 -21.30 -11.52 11.06
CA GLN A 191 -20.33 -12.53 10.61
C GLN A 191 -19.35 -12.89 11.72
N PHE A 192 -18.83 -11.86 12.44
CA PHE A 192 -17.85 -12.02 13.51
C PHE A 192 -18.45 -12.56 14.83
N ARG A 193 -19.76 -12.37 15.03
CA ARG A 193 -20.50 -12.87 16.21
C ARG A 193 -21.06 -14.27 16.05
N SER A 194 -20.82 -14.92 14.91
CA SER A 194 -21.36 -16.25 14.64
C SER A 194 -20.72 -17.33 15.51
N ARG A 195 -21.52 -18.33 15.89
CA ARG A 195 -21.02 -19.49 16.67
C ARG A 195 -19.83 -20.18 16.01
N LYS A 196 -19.73 -20.15 14.66
CA LYS A 196 -18.61 -20.74 13.92
C LYS A 196 -17.31 -19.98 14.18
N VAL A 197 -17.36 -18.66 14.14
CA VAL A 197 -16.20 -17.82 14.42
C VAL A 197 -15.78 -17.95 15.89
N LEU A 198 -16.72 -17.93 16.84
CA LEU A 198 -16.41 -18.12 18.26
C LEU A 198 -15.72 -19.47 18.53
N ARG A 199 -16.17 -20.54 17.88
CA ARG A 199 -15.51 -21.87 17.99
C ARG A 199 -14.11 -21.86 17.40
N GLU A 200 -13.89 -21.16 16.27
CA GLU A 200 -12.58 -21.09 15.63
C GLU A 200 -11.60 -20.26 16.46
N LEU A 201 -12.04 -19.16 17.08
CA LEU A 201 -11.23 -18.42 18.04
C LEU A 201 -10.82 -19.32 19.22
N ALA A 202 -11.78 -20.01 19.84
CA ALA A 202 -11.51 -20.90 20.96
C ALA A 202 -10.59 -22.07 20.60
N ARG A 203 -10.72 -22.64 19.37
CA ARG A 203 -9.89 -23.74 18.88
C ARG A 203 -8.39 -23.40 18.84
N HIS A 204 -8.07 -22.12 18.63
CA HIS A 204 -6.71 -21.63 18.48
C HIS A 204 -6.27 -20.75 19.66
N ASP A 205 -6.98 -20.81 20.79
CA ASP A 205 -6.73 -19.99 21.98
C ASP A 205 -6.63 -18.50 21.70
N LEU A 206 -7.39 -18.02 20.70
CA LEU A 206 -7.48 -16.62 20.34
C LEU A 206 -8.52 -15.90 21.18
N VAL A 207 -8.24 -14.67 21.56
CA VAL A 207 -9.11 -13.85 22.40
C VAL A 207 -9.92 -12.89 21.54
N GLY A 208 -11.25 -13.07 21.48
CA GLY A 208 -12.14 -12.16 20.76
C GLY A 208 -12.29 -10.81 21.46
N SER A 209 -12.33 -9.73 20.70
CA SER A 209 -12.60 -8.38 21.17
C SER A 209 -13.47 -7.61 20.19
N MET A 210 -14.40 -6.76 20.67
CA MET A 210 -15.32 -5.99 19.82
C MET A 210 -15.41 -4.55 20.26
N GLY A 211 -15.24 -3.62 19.32
CA GLY A 211 -15.35 -2.18 19.55
C GLY A 211 -16.76 -1.73 19.95
N GLN A 212 -16.87 -0.50 20.38
CA GLN A 212 -18.15 0.11 20.75
C GLN A 212 -18.99 0.49 19.52
N VAL A 213 -20.31 0.60 19.69
CA VAL A 213 -21.22 0.99 18.60
C VAL A 213 -20.98 2.44 18.20
N ALA A 214 -20.91 2.70 16.89
CA ALA A 214 -20.85 4.04 16.30
C ALA A 214 -19.59 4.87 16.67
N SER A 215 -18.52 4.25 17.08
CA SER A 215 -17.27 4.92 17.38
C SER A 215 -16.44 5.09 16.11
N ALA A 216 -16.41 6.29 15.56
CA ALA A 216 -15.52 6.63 14.46
C ALA A 216 -14.06 6.46 14.92
N GLY A 217 -13.33 5.56 14.29
CA GLY A 217 -11.91 5.31 14.59
C GLY A 217 -11.60 3.99 15.28
N ASP A 218 -12.59 3.21 15.73
CA ASP A 218 -12.37 1.89 16.37
C ASP A 218 -11.71 0.88 15.43
N ASN A 219 -11.69 1.15 14.09
CA ASN A 219 -11.00 0.32 13.11
C ASN A 219 -10.21 1.14 12.07
N ALA A 220 -9.68 2.29 12.49
CA ALA A 220 -8.97 3.22 11.59
C ALA A 220 -7.82 2.56 10.81
N ALA A 221 -7.14 1.57 11.41
CA ALA A 221 -6.06 0.86 10.75
C ALA A 221 -6.57 -0.06 9.62
N MET A 222 -7.73 -0.71 9.79
CA MET A 222 -8.37 -1.49 8.72
C MET A 222 -9.00 -0.59 7.67
N GLU A 223 -9.62 0.52 8.09
CA GLU A 223 -10.13 1.52 7.15
C GLU A 223 -9.02 2.09 6.26
N SER A 224 -7.84 2.35 6.83
CA SER A 224 -6.67 2.79 6.07
C SER A 224 -6.26 1.73 5.04
N PHE A 225 -6.17 0.46 5.43
CA PHE A 225 -5.84 -0.64 4.52
C PHE A 225 -6.87 -0.76 3.38
N PHE A 226 -8.16 -0.76 3.70
CA PHE A 226 -9.20 -0.85 2.66
C PHE A 226 -9.24 0.40 1.76
N SER A 227 -8.93 1.56 2.27
CA SER A 227 -8.79 2.77 1.46
C SER A 227 -7.66 2.64 0.45
N LEU A 228 -6.52 2.07 0.88
CA LEU A 228 -5.40 1.77 -0.01
C LEU A 228 -5.80 0.75 -1.09
N LEU A 229 -6.42 -0.36 -0.69
CA LEU A 229 -6.92 -1.37 -1.62
C LEU A 229 -7.94 -0.79 -2.61
N GLN A 230 -8.85 0.07 -2.12
CA GLN A 230 -9.86 0.73 -2.94
C GLN A 230 -9.21 1.55 -4.07
N ASN A 231 -8.18 2.34 -3.74
CA ASN A 231 -7.55 3.23 -4.70
C ASN A 231 -6.57 2.51 -5.63
N ASN A 232 -5.85 1.50 -5.14
CA ASN A 232 -4.84 0.80 -5.94
C ASN A 232 -5.39 -0.34 -6.79
N VAL A 233 -6.49 -0.96 -6.37
CA VAL A 233 -7.06 -2.13 -7.04
C VAL A 233 -8.51 -1.88 -7.43
N LEU A 234 -9.38 -1.70 -6.44
CA LEU A 234 -10.82 -1.82 -6.65
C LEU A 234 -11.38 -0.77 -7.62
N ASN A 235 -10.95 0.49 -7.50
CA ASN A 235 -11.41 1.61 -8.32
C ASN A 235 -10.60 1.85 -9.61
N ARG A 236 -9.59 1.02 -9.87
CA ARG A 236 -8.68 1.23 -11.02
C ARG A 236 -9.39 1.00 -12.36
N ARG A 237 -10.35 0.10 -12.38
CA ARG A 237 -11.16 -0.24 -13.56
C ARG A 237 -12.49 -0.86 -13.18
N ARG A 238 -13.36 -1.07 -14.14
CA ARG A 238 -14.51 -1.96 -14.00
C ARG A 238 -14.06 -3.40 -14.14
N TRP A 239 -14.47 -4.24 -13.22
CA TRP A 239 -14.11 -5.65 -13.18
C TRP A 239 -15.19 -6.49 -13.85
N THR A 240 -14.81 -7.29 -14.82
CA THR A 240 -15.74 -8.14 -15.56
C THR A 240 -16.08 -9.38 -14.73
N THR A 241 -15.06 -10.09 -14.23
CA THR A 241 -15.27 -11.32 -13.47
C THR A 241 -14.81 -11.18 -12.01
N ARG A 242 -15.37 -12.05 -11.15
CA ARG A 242 -14.94 -12.15 -9.75
C ARG A 242 -13.51 -12.67 -9.63
N ASP A 243 -13.12 -13.60 -10.51
CA ASP A 243 -11.79 -14.20 -10.46
C ASP A 243 -10.69 -13.22 -10.87
N GLU A 244 -10.96 -12.37 -11.85
CA GLU A 244 -10.06 -11.29 -12.25
C GLU A 244 -9.80 -10.32 -11.08
N LEU A 245 -10.85 -9.91 -10.38
CA LEU A 245 -10.74 -9.06 -9.19
C LEU A 245 -10.04 -9.78 -8.04
N ARG A 246 -10.37 -11.06 -7.81
CA ARG A 246 -9.72 -11.89 -6.76
C ARG A 246 -8.23 -11.97 -6.98
N LEU A 247 -7.79 -12.27 -8.20
CA LEU A 247 -6.37 -12.35 -8.54
C LEU A 247 -5.66 -11.01 -8.32
N ALA A 248 -6.26 -9.91 -8.76
CA ALA A 248 -5.71 -8.57 -8.58
C ALA A 248 -5.54 -8.20 -7.10
N ILE A 249 -6.52 -8.52 -6.24
CA ILE A 249 -6.43 -8.33 -4.79
C ILE A 249 -5.27 -9.13 -4.20
N ILE A 250 -5.17 -10.42 -4.54
CA ILE A 250 -4.11 -11.31 -4.03
C ILE A 250 -2.73 -10.79 -4.44
N VAL A 251 -2.54 -10.50 -5.72
CA VAL A 251 -1.27 -9.98 -6.24
C VAL A 251 -0.89 -8.67 -5.56
N TRP A 252 -1.84 -7.76 -5.37
CA TRP A 252 -1.56 -6.50 -4.71
C TRP A 252 -1.19 -6.68 -3.23
N ILE A 253 -1.91 -7.51 -2.47
CA ILE A 253 -1.58 -7.79 -1.06
C ILE A 253 -0.17 -8.38 -0.96
N GLU A 254 0.10 -9.46 -1.69
CA GLU A 254 1.32 -10.25 -1.49
C GLU A 254 2.56 -9.58 -2.11
N ARG A 255 2.43 -8.96 -3.28
CA ARG A 255 3.56 -8.33 -3.98
C ARG A 255 3.75 -6.87 -3.58
N THR A 256 2.68 -6.06 -3.65
CA THR A 256 2.80 -4.61 -3.47
C THR A 256 2.71 -4.21 -2.01
N TYR A 257 1.62 -4.54 -1.33
CA TYR A 257 1.39 -4.10 0.04
C TYR A 257 2.44 -4.66 1.02
N HIS A 258 2.72 -5.96 0.95
CA HIS A 258 3.65 -6.61 1.86
C HIS A 258 5.13 -6.31 1.57
N ARG A 259 5.53 -6.17 0.30
CA ARG A 259 6.95 -6.20 -0.11
C ARG A 259 7.47 -4.91 -0.72
N ARG A 260 6.59 -4.01 -1.18
CA ARG A 260 7.00 -2.78 -1.85
C ARG A 260 6.50 -1.52 -1.14
N ARG A 261 5.31 -1.59 -0.51
CA ARG A 261 4.72 -0.43 0.13
C ARG A 261 5.36 -0.12 1.46
N ARG A 262 6.18 0.92 1.46
CA ARG A 262 6.82 1.47 2.66
C ARG A 262 5.84 2.34 3.44
N GLN A 263 5.84 2.19 4.77
CA GLN A 263 4.90 2.87 5.65
C GLN A 263 5.63 3.78 6.63
N ALA A 264 5.19 5.04 6.73
CA ALA A 264 5.81 6.02 7.61
C ALA A 264 5.79 5.56 9.08
N ARG A 265 4.69 4.93 9.53
CA ARG A 265 4.56 4.36 10.88
C ARG A 265 5.60 3.27 11.17
N LEU A 266 6.07 2.56 10.15
CA LEU A 266 7.06 1.49 10.25
C LEU A 266 8.49 2.00 9.98
N GLY A 267 8.75 3.29 10.14
CA GLY A 267 10.07 3.85 9.83
C GLY A 267 10.45 3.76 8.35
N ARG A 268 9.47 3.85 7.45
CA ARG A 268 9.63 3.68 6.00
C ARG A 268 10.07 2.27 5.58
N LEU A 269 9.74 1.27 6.38
CA LEU A 269 9.88 -0.13 6.03
C LEU A 269 8.57 -0.68 5.48
N THR A 270 8.65 -1.75 4.70
CA THR A 270 7.50 -2.57 4.34
C THR A 270 7.07 -3.44 5.53
N PRO A 271 5.84 -3.96 5.56
CA PRO A 271 5.40 -4.87 6.62
C PRO A 271 6.33 -6.06 6.85
N ILE A 272 6.86 -6.66 5.78
CA ILE A 272 7.78 -7.81 5.89
C ILE A 272 9.15 -7.36 6.42
N GLU A 273 9.74 -6.30 5.86
CA GLU A 273 11.02 -5.76 6.34
C GLU A 273 10.94 -5.41 7.83
N TYR A 274 9.84 -4.77 8.25
CA TYR A 274 9.65 -4.40 9.65
C TYR A 274 9.60 -5.61 10.57
N GLU A 275 8.84 -6.65 10.25
CA GLU A 275 8.80 -7.89 11.03
C GLU A 275 10.17 -8.57 11.08
N THR A 276 10.85 -8.69 9.94
CA THR A 276 12.16 -9.37 9.86
C THR A 276 13.20 -8.69 10.77
N ILE A 277 13.18 -7.37 10.86
CA ILE A 277 14.15 -6.60 11.64
C ILE A 277 13.79 -6.59 13.14
N ASN A 278 12.48 -6.49 13.45
CA ASN A 278 12.02 -6.22 14.83
C ASN A 278 11.48 -7.47 15.55
N THR A 279 11.40 -8.62 14.88
CA THR A 279 11.08 -9.89 15.57
C THR A 279 12.38 -10.52 16.05
N PRO A 280 12.54 -10.78 17.38
CA PRO A 280 13.69 -11.50 17.86
C PRO A 280 13.82 -12.83 17.13
N GLN A 281 14.95 -13.08 16.49
CA GLN A 281 15.25 -14.42 15.98
C GLN A 281 15.34 -15.32 17.22
N VAL A 282 14.37 -16.22 17.38
CA VAL A 282 14.56 -17.35 18.27
C VAL A 282 15.77 -18.09 17.71
N ALA A 283 16.90 -18.00 18.41
CA ALA A 283 18.08 -18.77 18.07
C ALA A 283 17.62 -20.23 18.00
N LEU A 284 17.63 -20.80 16.80
CA LEU A 284 17.55 -22.23 16.64
C LEU A 284 18.79 -22.78 17.36
N ALA A 285 18.57 -23.19 18.61
CA ALA A 285 19.55 -23.98 19.33
C ALA A 285 19.74 -25.26 18.50
N ALA A 286 20.92 -25.41 17.96
CA ALA A 286 21.37 -26.60 17.24
C ALA A 286 21.40 -27.82 18.17
#